data_191946e57c27977e7c129686436c9fc5
#
_entry.id   191946e57c27977e7c129686436c9fc5
#
_cell.length_a   1.000
_cell.length_b   1.000
_cell.length_c   1.000
_cell.angle_alpha   90.00
_cell.angle_beta   90.00
_cell.angle_gamma   90.00
#
_symmetry.space_group_name_H-M   'P 1'
#
loop_
_entity.id
_entity.type
_entity.pdbx_description
1 polymer ?
#
loop_
_entity_poly.entity_id
_entity_poly.type
_entity_poly.pdbx_seq_one_letter_code
_entity_poly.pdbx_strand_id
1 'polypeptide(L)'
;MKSFHLSALVLSVAVAGFAATADAQSRTTPAGKLFFEGDIVRHALMGQQGPFCILNNRYTRGEAVAFRQRVLKPDGEPATNMDLKSVEIELGNGQKLPLHYGGHGNPPTDFFWSTFWTIPDNFPTGSLGYKVNATMNDGSVVTWQPFTRDTTMLMVVAGSPTMAAPK
;
A
#
# COMPACT_ATOMS: atom_id res chain seq x y z
N MET A 1 63.07 46.33 31.59
CA MET A 1 62.75 45.09 30.79
C MET A 1 61.47 44.45 31.34
N LYS A 2 60.35 44.66 30.65
CA LYS A 2 59.02 44.08 31.04
C LYS A 2 58.66 42.97 30.09
N SER A 3 58.61 41.74 30.59
CA SER A 3 58.18 40.58 29.83
C SER A 3 56.63 40.50 29.70
N PHE A 4 56.18 40.53 28.49
CA PHE A 4 54.76 40.26 28.19
C PHE A 4 54.57 38.78 27.97
N HIS A 5 53.77 38.11 28.83
CA HIS A 5 53.31 36.76 28.60
C HIS A 5 52.03 36.78 27.78
N LEU A 6 52.10 36.26 26.58
CA LEU A 6 50.98 36.10 25.68
C LEU A 6 50.31 34.75 26.01
N SER A 7 49.14 34.77 26.65
CA SER A 7 48.35 33.58 26.91
C SER A 7 47.50 33.30 25.68
N ALA A 8 47.77 32.21 24.98
CA ALA A 8 46.94 31.70 23.89
C ALA A 8 45.72 30.97 24.45
N LEU A 9 44.55 31.53 24.21
CA LEU A 9 43.26 30.89 24.54
C LEU A 9 42.90 29.93 23.41
N VAL A 10 42.98 28.63 23.65
CA VAL A 10 42.52 27.61 22.72
C VAL A 10 41.02 27.42 22.91
N LEU A 11 40.24 27.91 21.96
CA LEU A 11 38.79 27.72 21.93
C LEU A 11 38.47 26.35 21.30
N SER A 12 38.18 25.37 22.11
CA SER A 12 37.75 24.04 21.63
C SER A 12 36.28 24.10 21.28
N VAL A 13 35.94 24.11 19.98
CA VAL A 13 34.56 23.96 19.49
C VAL A 13 34.20 22.48 19.51
N ALA A 14 33.43 22.06 20.48
CA ALA A 14 32.80 20.73 20.50
C ALA A 14 31.65 20.71 19.50
N VAL A 15 31.87 20.09 18.34
CA VAL A 15 30.81 19.78 17.38
C VAL A 15 30.05 18.60 17.95
N ALA A 16 28.91 18.87 18.62
CA ALA A 16 27.94 17.81 18.97
C ALA A 16 27.27 17.35 17.69
N GLY A 17 27.75 16.23 17.15
CA GLY A 17 27.11 15.53 16.06
C GLY A 17 25.78 14.96 16.55
N PHE A 18 24.66 15.56 16.17
CA PHE A 18 23.36 14.91 16.28
C PHE A 18 23.35 13.76 15.28
N ALA A 19 23.68 12.56 15.73
CA ALA A 19 23.30 11.34 15.03
C ALA A 19 21.77 11.27 15.10
N ALA A 20 21.09 11.74 14.06
CA ALA A 20 19.70 11.40 13.84
C ALA A 20 19.67 9.86 13.62
N THR A 21 19.40 9.13 14.68
CA THR A 21 18.96 7.75 14.57
C THR A 21 17.67 7.80 13.77
N ALA A 22 17.74 7.55 12.47
CA ALA A 22 16.57 7.16 11.72
C ALA A 22 16.09 5.87 12.41
N ASP A 23 15.10 5.98 13.28
CA ASP A 23 14.28 4.86 13.68
C ASP A 23 13.66 4.34 12.38
N ALA A 24 14.38 3.46 11.71
CA ALA A 24 13.77 2.48 10.87
C ALA A 24 12.85 1.72 11.81
N GLN A 25 11.59 2.16 11.89
CA GLN A 25 10.55 1.37 12.52
C GLN A 25 10.58 0.04 11.80
N SER A 26 11.36 -0.88 12.35
CA SER A 26 11.26 -2.28 12.05
C SER A 26 9.78 -2.60 12.25
N ARG A 27 9.03 -2.67 11.16
CA ARG A 27 7.70 -3.26 11.18
C ARG A 27 7.94 -4.73 11.47
N THR A 28 8.16 -5.04 12.73
CA THR A 28 8.17 -6.41 13.20
C THR A 28 6.77 -6.95 12.96
N THR A 29 6.58 -7.53 11.79
CA THR A 29 5.57 -8.56 11.66
C THR A 29 5.89 -9.53 12.78
N PRO A 30 4.99 -9.74 13.74
CA PRO A 30 5.26 -10.66 14.85
C PRO A 30 5.75 -11.96 14.23
N ALA A 31 6.93 -12.40 14.66
CA ALA A 31 7.58 -13.56 14.10
C ALA A 31 6.58 -14.72 13.97
N GLY A 32 6.35 -15.16 12.76
CA GLY A 32 5.54 -16.34 12.46
C GLY A 32 4.13 -16.09 11.93
N LYS A 33 3.74 -14.84 11.51
CA LYS A 33 2.36 -14.69 11.07
C LYS A 33 2.16 -14.58 9.56
N LEU A 34 2.32 -13.45 8.91
CA LEU A 34 2.05 -13.32 7.48
C LEU A 34 2.90 -12.21 6.86
N PHE A 35 3.25 -12.40 5.59
CA PHE A 35 3.84 -11.35 4.75
C PHE A 35 2.83 -10.94 3.69
N PHE A 36 2.91 -9.69 3.24
CA PHE A 36 1.99 -9.14 2.28
C PHE A 36 2.74 -8.54 1.10
N GLU A 37 2.34 -8.93 -0.10
CA GLU A 37 2.74 -8.33 -1.37
C GLU A 37 1.46 -7.88 -2.07
N GLY A 38 1.42 -6.62 -2.50
CA GLY A 38 0.21 -6.17 -3.15
C GLY A 38 0.38 -4.90 -3.94
N ASP A 39 -0.56 -4.72 -4.84
CA ASP A 39 -0.64 -3.54 -5.69
C ASP A 39 -2.10 -3.11 -5.93
N ILE A 40 -2.22 -1.94 -6.54
CA ILE A 40 -3.46 -1.43 -7.09
C ILE A 40 -3.30 -1.22 -8.59
N VAL A 41 -4.28 -1.67 -9.35
CA VAL A 41 -4.26 -1.57 -10.81
C VAL A 41 -5.60 -1.04 -11.33
N ARG A 42 -5.58 -0.47 -12.52
CA ARG A 42 -6.82 -0.11 -13.22
C ARG A 42 -7.56 -1.39 -13.64
N HIS A 43 -8.83 -1.47 -13.28
CA HIS A 43 -9.72 -2.57 -13.67
C HIS A 43 -10.59 -2.16 -14.87
N ALA A 44 -10.85 -3.11 -15.77
CA ALA A 44 -11.76 -2.90 -16.88
C ALA A 44 -13.21 -2.87 -16.39
N LEU A 45 -13.94 -1.79 -16.67
CA LEU A 45 -15.40 -1.78 -16.60
C LEU A 45 -15.98 -2.01 -18.01
N MET A 46 -17.19 -2.57 -18.06
CA MET A 46 -17.88 -2.80 -19.33
C MET A 46 -18.01 -1.48 -20.10
N GLY A 47 -17.56 -1.44 -21.36
CA GLY A 47 -17.57 -0.26 -22.20
C GLY A 47 -16.37 0.70 -22.03
N GLN A 48 -15.49 0.48 -21.08
CA GLN A 48 -14.24 1.22 -20.98
C GLN A 48 -13.16 0.60 -21.85
N GLN A 49 -12.42 1.44 -22.54
CA GLN A 49 -11.22 1.03 -23.28
C GLN A 49 -9.99 1.65 -22.61
N GLY A 50 -8.86 0.99 -22.74
CA GLY A 50 -7.59 1.49 -22.26
C GLY A 50 -6.68 0.36 -21.81
N PRO A 51 -5.47 0.66 -21.38
CA PRO A 51 -4.62 -0.34 -20.76
C PRO A 51 -5.19 -0.68 -19.38
N PHE A 52 -5.57 -1.95 -19.21
CA PHE A 52 -6.03 -2.51 -17.94
C PHE A 52 -4.94 -3.34 -17.28
N CYS A 53 -5.09 -3.63 -15.99
CA CYS A 53 -4.09 -4.34 -15.18
C CYS A 53 -2.71 -3.66 -15.14
N ILE A 54 -2.66 -2.36 -15.36
CA ILE A 54 -1.45 -1.57 -15.16
C ILE A 54 -1.43 -0.96 -13.76
N LEU A 55 -0.25 -0.90 -13.18
CA LEU A 55 -0.03 -0.20 -11.91
C LEU A 55 -0.44 1.27 -12.06
N ASN A 56 -1.33 1.70 -11.19
CA ASN A 56 -1.78 3.07 -11.17
C ASN A 56 -2.15 3.46 -9.73
N ASN A 57 -1.86 4.69 -9.35
CA ASN A 57 -2.30 5.24 -8.07
C ASN A 57 -3.20 6.48 -8.22
N ARG A 58 -3.46 6.91 -9.46
CA ARG A 58 -4.28 8.09 -9.75
C ARG A 58 -5.49 7.68 -10.56
N TYR A 59 -6.67 7.94 -10.02
CA TYR A 59 -7.95 7.54 -10.59
C TYR A 59 -8.91 8.71 -10.62
N THR A 60 -9.82 8.70 -11.58
CA THR A 60 -10.97 9.59 -11.60
C THR A 60 -12.21 8.89 -11.02
N ARG A 61 -13.21 9.65 -10.69
CA ARG A 61 -14.53 9.12 -10.30
C ARG A 61 -15.10 8.27 -11.43
N GLY A 62 -15.79 7.20 -11.09
CA GLY A 62 -16.33 6.25 -12.07
C GLY A 62 -15.32 5.20 -12.57
N GLU A 63 -14.01 5.38 -12.33
CA GLU A 63 -13.03 4.33 -12.64
C GLU A 63 -13.06 3.22 -11.60
N ALA A 64 -12.70 2.01 -12.03
CA ALA A 64 -12.54 0.87 -11.14
C ALA A 64 -11.07 0.66 -10.77
N VAL A 65 -10.85 0.49 -9.49
CA VAL A 65 -9.58 0.10 -8.87
C VAL A 65 -9.65 -1.37 -8.54
N ALA A 66 -8.72 -2.18 -9.01
CA ALA A 66 -8.54 -3.53 -8.53
C ALA A 66 -7.43 -3.56 -7.49
N PHE A 67 -7.72 -4.14 -6.33
CA PHE A 67 -6.76 -4.46 -5.29
C PHE A 67 -6.35 -5.90 -5.46
N ARG A 68 -5.03 -6.15 -5.55
CA ARG A 68 -4.46 -7.48 -5.66
C ARG A 68 -3.49 -7.68 -4.51
N GLN A 69 -3.65 -8.79 -3.78
CA GLN A 69 -2.84 -9.10 -2.61
C GLN A 69 -2.39 -10.55 -2.66
N ARG A 70 -1.10 -10.76 -2.57
CA ARG A 70 -0.53 -12.06 -2.25
C ARG A 70 -0.19 -12.06 -0.76
N VAL A 71 -0.81 -12.96 -0.03
CA VAL A 71 -0.53 -13.16 1.39
C VAL A 71 0.31 -14.40 1.52
N LEU A 72 1.47 -14.31 2.16
CA LEU A 72 2.42 -15.40 2.29
C LEU A 72 2.54 -15.84 3.75
N LYS A 73 2.68 -17.12 3.94
CA LYS A 73 3.02 -17.76 5.21
C LYS A 73 4.51 -17.53 5.54
N PRO A 74 4.96 -17.80 6.77
CA PRO A 74 6.37 -17.64 7.15
C PRO A 74 7.37 -18.49 6.35
N ASP A 75 6.91 -19.57 5.75
CA ASP A 75 7.69 -20.44 4.86
C ASP A 75 7.79 -19.92 3.42
N GLY A 76 7.13 -18.79 3.12
CA GLY A 76 7.08 -18.19 1.80
C GLY A 76 5.96 -18.73 0.90
N GLU A 77 5.23 -19.76 1.34
CA GLU A 77 4.13 -20.31 0.57
C GLU A 77 2.88 -19.40 0.62
N PRO A 78 2.08 -19.34 -0.44
CA PRO A 78 0.85 -18.58 -0.46
C PRO A 78 -0.14 -19.04 0.64
N ALA A 79 -0.70 -18.07 1.36
CA ALA A 79 -1.83 -18.30 2.24
C ALA A 79 -3.11 -18.21 1.43
N THR A 80 -3.79 -19.33 1.27
CA THR A 80 -4.98 -19.52 0.45
C THR A 80 -6.27 -19.35 1.27
N ASN A 81 -7.42 -19.57 0.63
CA ASN A 81 -8.71 -19.64 1.30
C ASN A 81 -8.88 -20.87 2.23
N MET A 82 -7.90 -21.79 2.25
CA MET A 82 -7.85 -22.89 3.23
C MET A 82 -7.10 -22.45 4.50
N ASP A 83 -6.19 -21.49 4.37
CA ASP A 83 -5.34 -21.00 5.47
C ASP A 83 -5.97 -19.80 6.18
N LEU A 84 -6.73 -18.98 5.45
CA LEU A 84 -7.34 -17.75 5.93
C LEU A 84 -8.87 -17.80 5.85
N LYS A 85 -9.51 -17.33 6.91
CA LYS A 85 -10.97 -17.17 6.94
C LYS A 85 -11.43 -16.07 6.00
N SER A 86 -10.69 -14.96 5.91
CA SER A 86 -10.98 -13.83 5.02
C SER A 86 -9.77 -12.91 4.85
N VAL A 87 -9.76 -12.21 3.71
CA VAL A 87 -8.89 -11.05 3.49
C VAL A 87 -9.78 -9.90 3.04
N GLU A 88 -9.55 -8.71 3.58
CA GLU A 88 -10.30 -7.50 3.21
C GLU A 88 -9.40 -6.28 3.06
N ILE A 89 -9.76 -5.36 2.17
CA ILE A 89 -9.25 -4.00 2.16
C ILE A 89 -10.15 -3.15 3.05
N GLU A 90 -9.56 -2.39 3.95
CA GLU A 90 -10.25 -1.33 4.67
C GLU A 90 -9.73 0.01 4.18
N LEU A 91 -10.57 0.75 3.48
CA LEU A 91 -10.28 2.09 2.97
C LEU A 91 -10.20 3.11 4.11
N GLY A 92 -9.47 4.20 3.91
CA GLY A 92 -9.30 5.25 4.91
C GLY A 92 -10.58 5.95 5.36
N ASN A 93 -11.69 5.79 4.63
CA ASN A 93 -13.03 6.22 5.01
C ASN A 93 -13.80 5.17 5.83
N GLY A 94 -13.18 4.03 6.16
CA GLY A 94 -13.78 2.94 6.92
C GLY A 94 -14.55 1.91 6.08
N GLN A 95 -14.69 2.12 4.78
CA GLN A 95 -15.33 1.15 3.90
C GLN A 95 -14.49 -0.12 3.81
N LYS A 96 -15.15 -1.28 3.89
CA LYS A 96 -14.52 -2.59 3.79
C LYS A 96 -14.88 -3.28 2.48
N LEU A 97 -13.87 -3.83 1.83
CA LEU A 97 -13.98 -4.52 0.55
C LEU A 97 -13.42 -5.94 0.73
N PRO A 98 -14.28 -6.97 0.73
CA PRO A 98 -13.81 -8.35 0.85
C PRO A 98 -13.05 -8.74 -0.42
N LEU A 99 -11.95 -9.49 -0.24
CA LEU A 99 -11.18 -10.08 -1.33
C LEU A 99 -11.53 -11.54 -1.51
N HIS A 100 -11.46 -12.01 -2.75
CA HIS A 100 -11.64 -13.41 -3.11
C HIS A 100 -10.30 -13.99 -3.58
N TYR A 101 -10.00 -15.21 -3.12
CA TYR A 101 -8.84 -15.95 -3.60
C TYR A 101 -9.17 -16.62 -4.91
N GLY A 102 -8.36 -16.42 -5.93
CA GLY A 102 -8.60 -16.99 -7.24
C GLY A 102 -7.42 -16.91 -8.17
N GLY A 103 -7.51 -17.70 -9.25
CA GLY A 103 -6.51 -17.72 -10.31
C GLY A 103 -6.74 -16.63 -11.33
N HIS A 104 -5.66 -16.07 -11.84
CA HIS A 104 -5.62 -15.10 -12.91
C HIS A 104 -4.96 -15.69 -14.14
N GLY A 105 -5.48 -15.32 -15.31
CA GLY A 105 -5.04 -15.86 -16.60
C GLY A 105 -5.97 -16.95 -17.13
N ASN A 106 -5.71 -17.39 -18.36
CA ASN A 106 -6.42 -18.49 -19.00
C ASN A 106 -5.44 -19.36 -19.80
N PRO A 107 -5.06 -20.56 -19.31
CA PRO A 107 -5.44 -21.12 -18.00
C PRO A 107 -4.88 -20.33 -16.82
N PRO A 108 -5.45 -20.44 -15.61
CA PRO A 108 -4.97 -19.72 -14.44
C PRO A 108 -3.56 -20.16 -14.06
N THR A 109 -2.63 -19.22 -14.00
CA THR A 109 -1.22 -19.48 -13.68
C THR A 109 -0.73 -18.70 -12.47
N ASP A 110 -1.48 -17.67 -12.06
CA ASP A 110 -1.15 -16.84 -10.91
C ASP A 110 -2.36 -16.74 -9.98
N PHE A 111 -2.14 -16.96 -8.68
CA PHE A 111 -3.21 -17.01 -7.69
C PHE A 111 -2.96 -15.97 -6.59
N PHE A 112 -3.98 -15.16 -6.33
CA PHE A 112 -3.94 -14.11 -5.32
C PHE A 112 -5.33 -13.75 -4.82
N TRP A 113 -5.38 -12.97 -3.75
CA TRP A 113 -6.58 -12.35 -3.23
C TRP A 113 -6.86 -11.07 -3.99
N SER A 114 -8.07 -10.90 -4.50
CA SER A 114 -8.41 -9.70 -5.26
C SER A 114 -9.85 -9.28 -5.08
N THR A 115 -10.06 -8.00 -5.27
CA THR A 115 -11.38 -7.38 -5.41
C THR A 115 -11.26 -6.13 -6.27
N PHE A 116 -12.39 -5.62 -6.74
CA PHE A 116 -12.41 -4.31 -7.38
C PHE A 116 -13.45 -3.40 -6.74
N TRP A 117 -13.21 -2.13 -6.82
CA TRP A 117 -14.05 -1.07 -6.29
C TRP A 117 -14.20 0.03 -7.33
N THR A 118 -15.45 0.34 -7.72
CA THR A 118 -15.74 1.49 -8.57
C THR A 118 -15.84 2.73 -7.69
N ILE A 119 -15.05 3.75 -8.02
CA ILE A 119 -15.04 5.01 -7.28
C ILE A 119 -16.36 5.73 -7.53
N PRO A 120 -17.16 6.03 -6.49
CA PRO A 120 -18.42 6.73 -6.67
C PRO A 120 -18.25 8.12 -7.33
N ASP A 121 -19.24 8.55 -8.11
CA ASP A 121 -19.20 9.84 -8.82
C ASP A 121 -19.11 11.05 -7.88
N ASN A 122 -19.60 10.91 -6.66
CA ASN A 122 -19.54 11.95 -5.63
C ASN A 122 -18.39 11.78 -4.64
N PHE A 123 -17.45 10.83 -4.89
CA PHE A 123 -16.34 10.58 -3.98
C PHE A 123 -15.42 11.80 -3.87
N PRO A 124 -14.94 12.17 -2.67
CA PRO A 124 -14.03 13.30 -2.51
C PRO A 124 -12.73 13.07 -3.29
N THR A 125 -12.16 14.14 -3.85
CA THR A 125 -10.81 14.11 -4.40
C THR A 125 -9.78 14.16 -3.28
N GLY A 126 -8.61 13.59 -3.52
CA GLY A 126 -7.50 13.55 -2.58
C GLY A 126 -6.91 12.16 -2.41
N SER A 127 -5.98 12.05 -1.49
CA SER A 127 -5.33 10.79 -1.17
C SER A 127 -6.23 9.92 -0.29
N LEU A 128 -6.39 8.66 -0.65
CA LEU A 128 -7.12 7.66 0.11
C LEU A 128 -6.17 6.56 0.56
N GLY A 129 -5.90 6.50 1.86
CA GLY A 129 -5.16 5.41 2.45
C GLY A 129 -5.99 4.13 2.50
N TYR A 130 -5.31 2.99 2.59
CA TYR A 130 -5.96 1.72 2.84
C TYR A 130 -5.06 0.81 3.68
N LYS A 131 -5.63 -0.22 4.24
CA LYS A 131 -4.94 -1.32 4.91
C LYS A 131 -5.55 -2.65 4.49
N VAL A 132 -4.78 -3.71 4.61
CA VAL A 132 -5.19 -5.08 4.33
C VAL A 132 -5.31 -5.81 5.65
N ASN A 133 -6.46 -6.38 5.92
CA ASN A 133 -6.73 -7.19 7.09
C ASN A 133 -6.89 -8.66 6.65
N ALA A 134 -6.02 -9.54 7.12
CA ALA A 134 -6.14 -10.98 6.93
C ALA A 134 -6.61 -11.62 8.24
N THR A 135 -7.75 -12.29 8.21
CA THR A 135 -8.30 -13.01 9.36
C THR A 135 -7.90 -14.46 9.26
N MET A 136 -7.19 -14.94 10.26
CA MET A 136 -6.80 -16.33 10.39
C MET A 136 -8.00 -17.22 10.76
N ASN A 137 -7.87 -18.53 10.58
CA ASN A 137 -8.92 -19.49 10.95
C ASN A 137 -9.23 -19.52 12.46
N ASP A 138 -8.27 -19.13 13.30
CA ASP A 138 -8.44 -18.97 14.75
C ASP A 138 -9.13 -17.65 15.15
N GLY A 139 -9.46 -16.80 14.16
CA GLY A 139 -10.08 -15.49 14.36
C GLY A 139 -9.10 -14.36 14.64
N SER A 140 -7.82 -14.62 14.76
CA SER A 140 -6.82 -13.55 14.90
C SER A 140 -6.69 -12.77 13.58
N VAL A 141 -6.41 -11.46 13.67
CA VAL A 141 -6.29 -10.56 12.51
C VAL A 141 -4.86 -10.06 12.40
N VAL A 142 -4.30 -10.18 11.22
CA VAL A 142 -3.03 -9.58 10.84
C VAL A 142 -3.29 -8.44 9.88
N THR A 143 -2.85 -7.24 10.25
CA THR A 143 -3.05 -6.04 9.44
C THR A 143 -1.73 -5.59 8.80
N TRP A 144 -1.78 -5.30 7.52
CA TRP A 144 -0.70 -4.67 6.78
C TRP A 144 -1.17 -3.33 6.20
N GLN A 145 -0.27 -2.37 6.14
CA GLN A 145 -0.54 -1.05 5.57
C GLN A 145 0.63 -0.60 4.70
N PRO A 146 0.38 -0.14 3.45
CA PRO A 146 1.42 0.45 2.63
C PRO A 146 1.97 1.73 3.26
N PHE A 147 3.10 2.21 2.76
CA PHE A 147 3.63 3.51 3.16
C PHE A 147 2.61 4.62 2.87
N THR A 148 2.43 5.53 3.84
CA THR A 148 1.55 6.70 3.69
C THR A 148 2.26 7.81 2.90
N ARG A 149 2.56 7.56 1.63
CA ARG A 149 3.15 8.51 0.69
C ARG A 149 2.23 8.62 -0.53
N ASP A 150 2.18 9.80 -1.15
CA ASP A 150 1.32 10.03 -2.34
C ASP A 150 1.57 9.04 -3.47
N THR A 151 2.81 8.52 -3.58
CA THR A 151 3.19 7.53 -4.58
C THR A 151 2.63 6.14 -4.32
N THR A 152 2.24 5.83 -3.08
CA THR A 152 1.75 4.51 -2.65
C THR A 152 0.28 4.54 -2.24
N MET A 153 -0.30 5.72 -2.08
CA MET A 153 -1.72 5.90 -1.76
C MET A 153 -2.54 5.96 -3.05
N LEU A 154 -3.79 5.52 -2.97
CA LEU A 154 -4.76 5.75 -4.01
C LEU A 154 -5.13 7.24 -4.03
N MET A 155 -4.99 7.88 -5.18
CA MET A 155 -5.31 9.29 -5.37
C MET A 155 -6.55 9.43 -6.26
N VAL A 156 -7.61 10.03 -5.75
CA VAL A 156 -8.77 10.41 -6.56
C VAL A 156 -8.57 11.82 -7.07
N VAL A 157 -8.51 11.99 -8.38
CA VAL A 157 -8.32 13.29 -9.03
C VAL A 157 -9.61 13.78 -9.68
N ALA A 158 -9.71 15.08 -9.92
CA ALA A 158 -10.81 15.66 -10.68
C ALA A 158 -10.75 15.17 -12.14
N GLY A 159 -11.91 14.96 -12.74
CA GLY A 159 -12.06 14.50 -14.12
C GLY A 159 -13.18 13.47 -14.24
N SER A 160 -13.39 13.02 -15.45
CA SER A 160 -14.27 11.90 -15.77
C SER A 160 -13.42 10.76 -16.33
N PRO A 161 -13.88 9.51 -16.20
CA PRO A 161 -13.22 8.38 -16.85
C PRO A 161 -13.08 8.64 -18.36
N THR A 162 -11.93 8.33 -18.92
CA THR A 162 -11.75 8.41 -20.36
C THR A 162 -12.60 7.32 -21.02
N MET A 163 -13.77 7.68 -21.48
CA MET A 163 -14.56 6.83 -22.37
C MET A 163 -13.88 6.84 -23.74
N ALA A 164 -13.61 5.67 -24.29
CA ALA A 164 -13.11 5.64 -25.66
C ALA A 164 -14.18 6.16 -26.62
N ALA A 165 -13.74 6.91 -27.62
CA ALA A 165 -14.58 7.22 -28.75
C ALA A 165 -15.04 5.91 -29.39
N PRO A 166 -16.33 5.75 -29.73
CA PRO A 166 -16.78 4.60 -30.51
C PRO A 166 -16.04 4.62 -31.85
N LYS A 167 -15.50 3.46 -32.23
CA LYS A 167 -14.90 3.26 -33.57
C LYS A 167 -16.00 3.14 -34.60
#